data_b8c2a91be4749d09e551b0b756004368
#
_entry.id   b8c2a91be4749d09e551b0b756004368
#
_cell.length_a   1.000
_cell.length_b   1.000
_cell.length_c   1.000
_cell.angle_alpha   90.00
_cell.angle_beta   90.00
_cell.angle_gamma   90.00
#
_symmetry.space_group_name_H-M   'P 1'
#
loop_
_entity.id
_entity.type
_entity.pdbx_description
1 polymer ?
#
loop_
_entity_poly.entity_id
_entity_poly.type
_entity_poly.pdbx_seq_one_letter_code
_entity_poly.pdbx_strand_id
1 'polypeptide(L)'
;MYGTVKDLCSRLPEQYRPDQRVTLIVWTEDDVLSFLGEESLTEEDAADIVSQIDGLDGLHEYGVGEDTLRELLRSLRQEKAQRRTITVSEATLATLADAAERLAETGGDEDPSPILQAVAQAKVALNR
;
A
#
# COMPACT_ATOMS: atom_id res chain seq x y z
N MET A 1 -3.02 -7.07 16.81
CA MET A 1 -3.44 -8.50 16.67
C MET A 1 -4.41 -8.62 15.51
N TYR A 2 -4.07 -9.37 14.49
CA TYR A 2 -4.85 -9.54 13.27
C TYR A 2 -5.23 -11.01 13.07
N GLY A 3 -6.42 -11.26 12.56
CA GLY A 3 -6.93 -12.59 12.24
C GLY A 3 -8.45 -12.61 12.19
N THR A 4 -9.03 -13.78 11.96
CA THR A 4 -10.48 -13.97 12.07
C THR A 4 -10.94 -13.85 13.52
N VAL A 5 -12.22 -13.59 13.74
CA VAL A 5 -12.79 -13.56 15.10
C VAL A 5 -12.46 -14.85 15.86
N LYS A 6 -12.54 -16.00 15.20
CA LYS A 6 -12.20 -17.29 15.79
C LYS A 6 -10.73 -17.35 16.23
N ASP A 7 -9.81 -16.89 15.39
CA ASP A 7 -8.38 -16.86 15.70
C ASP A 7 -8.09 -15.93 16.88
N LEU A 8 -8.70 -14.74 16.89
CA LEU A 8 -8.51 -13.74 17.95
C LEU A 8 -9.07 -14.23 19.28
N CYS A 9 -10.24 -14.88 19.29
CA CYS A 9 -10.81 -15.48 20.47
C CYS A 9 -9.92 -16.58 21.09
N SER A 10 -9.18 -17.30 20.26
CA SER A 10 -8.20 -18.30 20.71
C SER A 10 -6.92 -17.68 21.26
N ARG A 11 -6.45 -16.57 20.66
CA ARG A 11 -5.19 -15.93 21.04
C ARG A 11 -5.28 -15.00 22.25
N LEU A 12 -6.41 -14.33 22.45
CA LEU A 12 -6.60 -13.41 23.57
C LEU A 12 -6.37 -14.08 24.95
N PRO A 13 -6.94 -15.27 25.24
CA PRO A 13 -6.70 -15.96 26.50
C PRO A 13 -5.25 -16.42 26.70
N GLU A 14 -4.49 -16.61 25.63
CA GLU A 14 -3.07 -16.98 25.71
C GLU A 14 -2.18 -15.79 26.09
N GLN A 15 -2.58 -14.58 25.69
CA GLN A 15 -1.78 -13.36 25.92
C GLN A 15 -2.17 -12.62 27.19
N TYR A 16 -3.43 -12.71 27.61
CA TYR A 16 -3.98 -11.97 28.74
C TYR A 16 -4.66 -12.90 29.74
N ARG A 17 -4.63 -12.54 31.02
CA ARG A 17 -5.34 -13.29 32.05
C ARG A 17 -6.84 -13.10 31.89
N PRO A 18 -7.67 -14.11 32.28
CA PRO A 18 -9.12 -14.04 32.10
C PRO A 18 -9.80 -12.89 32.86
N ASP A 19 -9.20 -12.45 33.97
CA ASP A 19 -9.70 -11.37 34.83
C ASP A 19 -9.06 -10.00 34.53
N GLN A 20 -8.11 -9.97 33.60
CA GLN A 20 -7.45 -8.74 33.20
C GLN A 20 -8.37 -7.87 32.36
N ARG A 21 -8.50 -6.62 32.72
CA ARG A 21 -9.27 -5.64 31.94
C ARG A 21 -8.43 -5.12 30.79
N VAL A 22 -8.97 -5.19 29.59
CA VAL A 22 -8.33 -4.73 28.36
C VAL A 22 -9.31 -3.88 27.56
N THR A 23 -8.79 -3.00 26.76
CA THR A 23 -9.56 -2.26 25.74
C THR A 23 -9.19 -2.81 24.37
N LEU A 24 -10.19 -3.17 23.58
CA LEU A 24 -10.02 -3.58 22.20
C LEU A 24 -10.51 -2.46 21.26
N ILE A 25 -9.70 -2.12 20.28
CA ILE A 25 -10.11 -1.30 19.14
C ILE A 25 -10.14 -2.24 17.94
N VAL A 26 -11.30 -2.35 17.32
CA VAL A 26 -11.53 -3.30 16.23
C VAL A 26 -11.68 -2.55 14.92
N TRP A 27 -10.93 -2.97 13.92
CA TRP A 27 -11.06 -2.54 12.55
C TRP A 27 -11.48 -3.72 11.67
N THR A 28 -12.51 -3.50 10.86
CA THR A 28 -13.02 -4.50 9.90
C THR A 28 -12.84 -4.00 8.48
N GLU A 29 -12.98 -4.91 7.51
CA GLU A 29 -13.00 -4.53 6.09
C GLU A 29 -14.12 -3.52 5.79
N ASP A 30 -15.29 -3.68 6.42
CA ASP A 30 -16.41 -2.77 6.27
C ASP A 30 -16.08 -1.36 6.78
N ASP A 31 -15.34 -1.25 7.89
CA ASP A 31 -14.88 0.04 8.40
C ASP A 31 -13.94 0.72 7.39
N VAL A 32 -12.99 -0.03 6.85
CA VAL A 32 -12.05 0.49 5.83
C VAL A 32 -12.78 0.94 4.58
N LEU A 33 -13.71 0.14 4.08
CA LEU A 33 -14.54 0.49 2.92
C LEU A 33 -15.39 1.73 3.18
N SER A 34 -15.91 1.88 4.38
CA SER A 34 -16.71 3.05 4.77
C SER A 34 -15.87 4.34 4.81
N PHE A 35 -14.66 4.28 5.35
CA PHE A 35 -13.75 5.44 5.42
C PHE A 35 -13.16 5.82 4.08
N LEU A 36 -12.87 4.85 3.22
CA LEU A 36 -12.23 5.03 1.92
C LEU A 36 -13.20 4.82 0.75
N GLY A 37 -14.50 4.97 0.97
CA GLY A 37 -15.55 4.65 0.00
C GLY A 37 -15.52 5.43 -1.32
N GLU A 38 -14.82 6.57 -1.37
CA GLU A 38 -14.59 7.33 -2.60
C GLU A 38 -13.47 6.75 -3.48
N GLU A 39 -12.70 5.85 -2.91
CA GLU A 39 -11.56 5.20 -3.56
C GLU A 39 -12.00 3.83 -4.07
N SER A 40 -12.01 3.53 -5.30
CA SER A 40 -12.45 2.22 -5.89
C SER A 40 -11.72 1.02 -5.25
N LEU A 41 -12.17 0.62 -4.06
CA LEU A 41 -11.61 -0.47 -3.27
C LEU A 41 -12.38 -1.76 -3.48
N THR A 42 -11.66 -2.87 -3.60
CA THR A 42 -12.23 -4.22 -3.52
C THR A 42 -12.24 -4.69 -2.07
N GLU A 43 -13.02 -5.72 -1.77
CA GLU A 43 -13.02 -6.38 -0.45
C GLU A 43 -11.62 -6.94 -0.10
N GLU A 44 -10.90 -7.45 -1.10
CA GLU A 44 -9.53 -7.93 -0.95
C GLU A 44 -8.58 -6.80 -0.55
N ASP A 45 -8.69 -5.63 -1.19
CA ASP A 45 -7.90 -4.46 -0.82
C ASP A 45 -8.18 -4.01 0.61
N ALA A 46 -9.45 -4.04 1.04
CA ALA A 46 -9.83 -3.70 2.39
C ALA A 46 -9.25 -4.70 3.42
N ALA A 47 -9.29 -6.00 3.12
CA ALA A 47 -8.68 -7.03 3.94
C ALA A 47 -7.16 -6.86 4.08
N ASP A 48 -6.47 -6.54 2.98
CA ASP A 48 -5.04 -6.23 3.00
C ASP A 48 -4.72 -5.01 3.88
N ILE A 49 -5.53 -3.96 3.80
CA ILE A 49 -5.36 -2.78 4.65
C ILE A 49 -5.57 -3.11 6.12
N VAL A 50 -6.61 -3.87 6.47
CA VAL A 50 -6.86 -4.32 7.86
C VAL A 50 -5.66 -5.10 8.39
N SER A 51 -5.07 -5.97 7.57
CA SER A 51 -3.87 -6.74 7.97
C SER A 51 -2.65 -5.84 8.25
N GLN A 52 -2.51 -4.75 7.49
CA GLN A 52 -1.40 -3.81 7.66
C GLN A 52 -1.54 -2.93 8.91
N ILE A 53 -2.75 -2.69 9.39
CA ILE A 53 -3.00 -1.90 10.61
C ILE A 53 -2.28 -2.53 11.81
N ASP A 54 -2.26 -3.86 11.90
CA ASP A 54 -1.60 -4.57 13.01
C ASP A 54 -0.08 -4.29 13.09
N GLY A 55 0.55 -4.01 11.96
CA GLY A 55 1.98 -3.73 11.88
C GLY A 55 2.37 -2.26 12.05
N LEU A 56 1.42 -1.36 12.28
CA LEU A 56 1.71 0.07 12.42
C LEU A 56 2.33 0.39 13.77
N ASP A 57 3.36 1.24 13.73
CA ASP A 57 3.95 1.81 14.93
C ASP A 57 3.06 2.93 15.51
N GLY A 58 3.08 3.08 16.83
CA GLY A 58 2.41 4.19 17.49
C GLY A 58 0.90 4.06 17.63
N LEU A 59 0.31 2.90 17.39
CA LEU A 59 -1.14 2.66 17.54
C LEU A 59 -1.67 2.99 18.94
N HIS A 60 -0.86 2.77 19.97
CA HIS A 60 -1.23 3.07 21.34
C HIS A 60 -1.27 4.57 21.65
N GLU A 61 -0.49 5.36 20.92
CA GLU A 61 -0.36 6.81 21.14
C GLU A 61 -1.30 7.61 20.27
N TYR A 62 -1.42 7.23 19.00
CA TYR A 62 -2.09 8.04 17.96
C TYR A 62 -3.36 7.42 17.41
N GLY A 63 -3.55 6.11 17.60
CA GLY A 63 -4.66 5.37 16.99
C GLY A 63 -4.54 5.23 15.47
N VAL A 64 -5.65 4.89 14.83
CA VAL A 64 -5.76 4.78 13.37
C VAL A 64 -6.82 5.76 12.88
N GLY A 65 -6.41 6.73 12.07
CA GLY A 65 -7.29 7.72 11.47
C GLY A 65 -7.42 7.54 9.96
N GLU A 66 -8.23 8.40 9.35
CA GLU A 66 -8.47 8.41 7.91
C GLU A 66 -7.18 8.61 7.11
N ASP A 67 -6.30 9.53 7.55
CA ASP A 67 -5.02 9.79 6.88
C ASP A 67 -4.12 8.56 6.87
N THR A 68 -4.09 7.80 7.96
CA THR A 68 -3.35 6.54 8.06
C THR A 68 -3.89 5.51 7.06
N LEU A 69 -5.20 5.38 6.94
CA LEU A 69 -5.83 4.47 5.99
C LEU A 69 -5.54 4.87 4.54
N ARG A 70 -5.56 6.16 4.22
CA ARG A 70 -5.22 6.65 2.88
C ARG A 70 -3.76 6.38 2.53
N GLU A 71 -2.85 6.52 3.49
CA GLU A 71 -1.43 6.19 3.30
C GLU A 71 -1.22 4.69 3.06
N LEU A 72 -1.89 3.83 3.84
CA LEU A 72 -1.83 2.37 3.64
C LEU A 72 -2.38 1.98 2.27
N LEU A 73 -3.48 2.60 1.83
CA LEU A 73 -4.04 2.36 0.49
C LEU A 73 -3.06 2.76 -0.61
N ARG A 74 -2.42 3.91 -0.48
CA ARG A 74 -1.43 4.40 -1.44
C ARG A 74 -0.25 3.43 -1.56
N SER A 75 0.29 2.98 -0.43
CA SER A 75 1.37 2.00 -0.38
C SER A 75 0.98 0.67 -1.02
N LEU A 76 -0.22 0.18 -0.72
CA LEU A 76 -0.76 -1.06 -1.29
C LEU A 76 -0.88 -0.98 -2.81
N ARG A 77 -1.42 0.11 -3.34
CA ARG A 77 -1.56 0.34 -4.79
C ARG A 77 -0.21 0.41 -5.48
N GLN A 78 0.77 1.04 -4.85
CA GLN A 78 2.13 1.10 -5.37
C GLN A 78 2.78 -0.28 -5.43
N GLU A 79 2.66 -1.09 -4.38
CA GLU A 79 3.16 -2.46 -4.36
C GLU A 79 2.51 -3.33 -5.45
N LYS A 80 1.18 -3.24 -5.58
CA LYS A 80 0.44 -3.98 -6.62
C LYS A 80 0.86 -3.57 -8.03
N ALA A 81 1.08 -2.28 -8.27
CA ALA A 81 1.56 -1.78 -9.55
C ALA A 81 2.96 -2.30 -9.89
N GLN A 82 3.84 -2.41 -8.89
CA GLN A 82 5.19 -2.98 -9.08
C GLN A 82 5.19 -4.47 -9.36
N ARG A 83 4.24 -5.21 -8.77
CA ARG A 83 4.13 -6.68 -8.98
C ARG A 83 3.43 -7.03 -10.29
N ARG A 84 2.57 -6.16 -10.77
CA ARG A 84 1.81 -6.38 -11.99
C ARG A 84 2.68 -6.13 -13.20
N THR A 85 2.79 -7.13 -14.07
CA THR A 85 3.47 -6.98 -15.35
C THR A 85 2.45 -6.79 -16.47
N ILE A 86 2.77 -5.90 -17.40
CA ILE A 86 2.05 -5.70 -18.64
C ILE A 86 3.02 -5.85 -19.80
N THR A 87 2.52 -6.32 -20.92
CA THR A 87 3.34 -6.47 -22.12
C THR A 87 3.09 -5.31 -23.06
N VAL A 88 4.18 -4.63 -23.46
CA VAL A 88 4.17 -3.59 -24.46
C VAL A 88 5.22 -3.90 -25.51
N SER A 89 5.06 -3.35 -26.73
CA SER A 89 6.07 -3.51 -27.77
C SER A 89 7.37 -2.80 -27.39
N GLU A 90 8.51 -3.31 -27.85
CA GLU A 90 9.83 -2.68 -27.70
C GLU A 90 9.81 -1.22 -28.17
N ALA A 91 9.23 -0.97 -29.33
CA ALA A 91 9.13 0.38 -29.90
C ALA A 91 8.34 1.34 -29.00
N THR A 92 7.25 0.89 -28.41
CA THR A 92 6.45 1.67 -27.48
C THR A 92 7.23 2.01 -26.22
N LEU A 93 7.90 1.03 -25.63
CA LEU A 93 8.71 1.24 -24.43
C LEU A 93 9.88 2.18 -24.69
N ALA A 94 10.57 2.03 -25.83
CA ALA A 94 11.67 2.91 -26.24
C ALA A 94 11.20 4.36 -26.38
N THR A 95 10.07 4.60 -27.04
CA THR A 95 9.49 5.93 -27.22
C THR A 95 9.14 6.59 -25.88
N LEU A 96 8.51 5.83 -24.97
CA LEU A 96 8.17 6.32 -23.63
C LEU A 96 9.43 6.63 -22.80
N ALA A 97 10.45 5.78 -22.87
CA ALA A 97 11.70 5.98 -22.15
C ALA A 97 12.44 7.24 -22.64
N ASP A 98 12.52 7.44 -23.95
CA ASP A 98 13.15 8.62 -24.54
C ASP A 98 12.42 9.92 -24.19
N ALA A 99 11.07 9.89 -24.18
CA ALA A 99 10.25 11.02 -23.77
C ALA A 99 10.42 11.35 -22.29
N ALA A 100 10.46 10.33 -21.43
CA ALA A 100 10.66 10.49 -19.99
C ALA A 100 12.06 11.04 -19.67
N GLU A 101 13.09 10.56 -20.36
CA GLU A 101 14.46 11.06 -20.20
C GLU A 101 14.57 12.54 -20.56
N ARG A 102 13.99 12.96 -21.68
CA ARG A 102 13.94 14.37 -22.07
C ARG A 102 13.19 15.24 -21.06
N LEU A 103 12.09 14.75 -20.53
CA LEU A 103 11.33 15.47 -19.51
C LEU A 103 12.17 15.67 -18.22
N ALA A 104 12.91 14.65 -17.80
CA ALA A 104 13.79 14.74 -16.65
C ALA A 104 14.96 15.72 -16.86
N GLU A 105 15.48 15.81 -18.09
CA GLU A 105 16.59 16.72 -18.45
C GLU A 105 16.14 18.18 -18.53
N THR A 106 14.90 18.45 -18.97
CA THR A 106 14.41 19.83 -19.16
C THR A 106 14.09 20.54 -17.85
N GLY A 107 14.07 19.82 -16.74
CA GLY A 107 13.94 20.38 -15.40
C GLY A 107 12.57 21.03 -15.12
N GLY A 108 11.98 20.65 -14.05
CA GLY A 108 10.84 21.29 -13.41
C GLY A 108 11.15 21.37 -11.92
N ASP A 109 10.25 21.92 -11.15
CA ASP A 109 10.37 21.97 -9.69
C ASP A 109 10.18 20.59 -9.02
N GLU A 110 9.92 19.55 -9.81
CA GLU A 110 9.74 18.19 -9.33
C GLU A 110 11.06 17.40 -9.31
N ASP A 111 11.21 16.54 -8.33
CA ASP A 111 12.36 15.64 -8.24
C ASP A 111 12.38 14.66 -9.43
N PRO A 112 13.42 14.69 -10.30
CA PRO A 112 13.51 13.81 -11.46
C PRO A 112 13.89 12.37 -11.11
N SER A 113 14.28 12.07 -9.87
CA SER A 113 14.81 10.76 -9.47
C SER A 113 13.89 9.58 -9.79
N PRO A 114 12.57 9.64 -9.55
CA PRO A 114 11.67 8.53 -9.91
C PRO A 114 11.61 8.29 -11.42
N ILE A 115 11.64 9.36 -12.22
CA ILE A 115 11.61 9.28 -13.69
C ILE A 115 12.90 8.63 -14.19
N LEU A 116 14.05 9.07 -13.70
CA LEU A 116 15.35 8.53 -14.09
C LEU A 116 15.51 7.07 -13.71
N GLN A 117 14.97 6.66 -12.57
CA GLN A 117 14.97 5.26 -12.14
C GLN A 117 14.11 4.39 -13.09
N ALA A 118 12.91 4.86 -13.46
CA ALA A 118 12.05 4.17 -14.41
C ALA A 118 12.71 4.06 -15.80
N VAL A 119 13.34 5.12 -16.26
CA VAL A 119 14.10 5.12 -17.52
C VAL A 119 15.22 4.10 -17.49
N ALA A 120 15.99 4.03 -16.39
CA ALA A 120 17.06 3.06 -16.23
C ALA A 120 16.54 1.61 -16.30
N GLN A 121 15.43 1.32 -15.65
CA GLN A 121 14.80 0.00 -15.72
C GLN A 121 14.31 -0.34 -17.13
N ALA A 122 13.71 0.62 -17.83
CA ALA A 122 13.27 0.45 -19.21
C ALA A 122 14.44 0.17 -20.16
N LYS A 123 15.55 0.88 -20.00
CA LYS A 123 16.77 0.68 -20.78
C LYS A 123 17.38 -0.71 -20.57
N VAL A 124 17.38 -1.21 -19.33
CA VAL A 124 17.81 -2.57 -19.03
C VAL A 124 16.93 -3.59 -19.75
N ALA A 125 15.60 -3.41 -19.70
CA ALA A 125 14.67 -4.29 -20.39
C ALA A 125 14.85 -4.25 -21.93
N LEU A 126 15.24 -3.11 -22.48
CA LEU A 126 15.52 -2.91 -23.91
C LEU A 126 16.93 -3.37 -24.33
N ASN A 127 17.78 -3.81 -23.42
CA ASN A 127 19.19 -4.12 -23.63
C ASN A 127 20.02 -2.93 -24.18
N ARG A 128 19.76 -1.77 -23.64
CA ARG A 128 20.44 -0.52 -24.06
C ARG A 128 21.33 0.07 -22.99
#